data_c7b812c0e2a75f265c6032dab39a0dc9
#
_entry.id   c7b812c0e2a75f265c6032dab39a0dc9
#
_cell.length_a   1.000
_cell.length_b   1.000
_cell.length_c   1.000
_cell.angle_alpha   90.00
_cell.angle_beta   90.00
_cell.angle_gamma   90.00
#
_symmetry.space_group_name_H-M   'P 1'
#
loop_
_entity.id
_entity.type
_entity.pdbx_description
1 polymer ?
#
loop_
_entity_poly.entity_id
_entity_poly.type
_entity_poly.pdbx_seq_one_letter_code
_entity_poly.pdbx_strand_id
1 'polypeptide(L)'
;RIFATINRAEFIESAERASLLVDEKLRTPLRCKFEDNSLNISCNTQYGSVNDNIRIKKDGEDIEIGFNNRYLLDALRACKDEKIVASLSTPLMSMMIEPAEKDENSNYIYLVLPCKLKD
;
A
#
# COMPACT_ATOMS: atom_id res chain seq x y z
N ARG A 1 -15.51 7.58 0.82
CA ARG A 1 -14.32 6.86 1.27
C ARG A 1 -14.13 5.55 0.53
N ILE A 2 -12.90 5.10 0.46
CA ILE A 2 -12.53 3.88 -0.25
C ILE A 2 -12.00 2.89 0.79
N PHE A 3 -12.50 1.65 0.73
CA PHE A 3 -12.07 0.59 1.63
C PHE A 3 -11.59 -0.59 0.79
N ALA A 4 -10.39 -1.07 1.07
CA ALA A 4 -9.81 -2.18 0.34
C ALA A 4 -9.35 -3.26 1.31
N THR A 5 -9.89 -4.47 1.16
CA THR A 5 -9.45 -5.63 1.94
C THR A 5 -8.32 -6.30 1.16
N ILE A 6 -7.16 -6.43 1.79
CA ILE A 6 -5.92 -6.84 1.13
C ILE A 6 -5.27 -7.97 1.93
N ASN A 7 -4.73 -8.96 1.21
CA ASN A 7 -3.87 -9.96 1.83
C ASN A 7 -2.53 -9.29 2.19
N ARG A 8 -2.21 -9.26 3.47
CA ARG A 8 -1.04 -8.55 3.99
C ARG A 8 0.26 -9.09 3.42
N ALA A 9 0.41 -10.41 3.38
CA ALA A 9 1.64 -11.03 2.90
C ALA A 9 1.90 -10.70 1.43
N GLU A 10 0.87 -10.70 0.58
CA GLU A 10 1.01 -10.35 -0.83
C GLU A 10 1.44 -8.90 -1.01
N PHE A 11 0.88 -8.01 -0.21
CA PHE A 11 1.24 -6.59 -0.26
C PHE A 11 2.70 -6.39 0.18
N ILE A 12 3.10 -7.05 1.27
CA ILE A 12 4.49 -6.99 1.76
C ILE A 12 5.45 -7.51 0.69
N GLU A 13 5.16 -8.66 0.08
CA GLU A 13 6.02 -9.25 -0.94
C GLU A 13 6.26 -8.30 -2.11
N SER A 14 5.19 -7.64 -2.57
CA SER A 14 5.29 -6.70 -3.68
C SER A 14 6.12 -5.46 -3.28
N ALA A 15 5.87 -4.93 -2.10
CA ALA A 15 6.63 -3.78 -1.61
C ALA A 15 8.11 -4.14 -1.37
N GLU A 16 8.38 -5.36 -0.94
CA GLU A 16 9.77 -5.83 -0.78
C GLU A 16 10.49 -5.94 -2.11
N ARG A 17 9.81 -6.42 -3.15
CA ARG A 17 10.41 -6.44 -4.50
C ARG A 17 10.76 -5.04 -4.96
N ALA A 18 9.88 -4.08 -4.73
CA ALA A 18 10.13 -2.69 -5.09
C ALA A 18 11.28 -2.09 -4.30
N SER A 19 11.49 -2.53 -3.06
CA SER A 19 12.56 -1.99 -2.23
C SER A 19 13.96 -2.29 -2.77
N LEU A 20 14.07 -3.32 -3.62
CA LEU A 20 15.34 -3.63 -4.27
C LEU A 20 15.74 -2.58 -5.32
N LEU A 21 14.78 -1.79 -5.79
CA LEU A 21 15.00 -0.79 -6.83
C LEU A 21 15.11 0.63 -6.30
N VAL A 22 14.60 0.86 -5.08
CA VAL A 22 14.55 2.19 -4.48
C VAL A 22 15.71 2.32 -3.50
N ASP A 23 16.54 3.35 -3.67
CA ASP A 23 17.51 3.70 -2.65
C ASP A 23 17.09 5.02 -2.00
N GLU A 24 17.71 5.34 -0.87
CA GLU A 24 17.36 6.55 -0.11
C GLU A 24 17.60 7.84 -0.89
N LYS A 25 18.50 7.82 -1.85
CA LYS A 25 18.81 8.99 -2.65
C LYS A 25 17.77 9.26 -3.72
N LEU A 26 17.23 8.23 -4.32
CA LEU A 26 16.28 8.36 -5.42
C LEU A 26 14.90 8.79 -4.96
N ARG A 27 14.49 8.35 -3.77
CA ARG A 27 13.18 8.67 -3.18
C ARG A 27 12.01 8.49 -4.14
N THR A 28 12.12 7.52 -5.03
CA THR A 28 11.03 7.22 -5.96
C THR A 28 9.88 6.59 -5.18
N PRO A 29 8.68 7.17 -5.24
CA PRO A 29 7.55 6.60 -4.51
C PRO A 29 7.07 5.30 -5.13
N LEU A 30 6.52 4.44 -4.28
CA LEU A 30 5.80 3.27 -4.73
C LEU A 30 4.41 3.74 -5.17
N ARG A 31 4.02 3.43 -6.39
CA ARG A 31 2.72 3.83 -6.93
C ARG A 31 1.73 2.70 -6.70
N CYS A 32 0.64 3.02 -6.00
CA CYS A 32 -0.41 2.06 -5.69
C CYS A 32 -1.70 2.52 -6.37
N LYS A 33 -2.17 1.76 -7.34
CA LYS A 33 -3.40 2.05 -8.06
C LYS A 33 -4.48 1.04 -7.66
N PHE A 34 -5.48 1.54 -6.95
CA PHE A 34 -6.63 0.76 -6.53
C PHE A 34 -7.72 0.93 -7.58
N GLU A 35 -7.88 -0.05 -8.44
CA GLU A 35 -8.84 0.01 -9.55
C GLU A 35 -9.67 -1.26 -9.56
N ASP A 36 -10.99 -1.11 -9.49
CA ASP A 36 -11.90 -2.24 -9.38
C ASP A 36 -11.48 -3.14 -8.20
N ASN A 37 -11.33 -4.42 -8.41
CA ASN A 37 -10.89 -5.36 -7.39
C ASN A 37 -9.42 -5.75 -7.57
N SER A 38 -8.61 -4.78 -7.98
CA SER A 38 -7.19 -4.99 -8.21
C SER A 38 -6.38 -3.86 -7.59
N LEU A 39 -5.24 -4.21 -7.02
CA LEU A 39 -4.24 -3.26 -6.57
C LEU A 39 -3.00 -3.44 -7.44
N ASN A 40 -2.72 -2.46 -8.28
CA ASN A 40 -1.51 -2.45 -9.09
C ASN A 40 -0.43 -1.69 -8.32
N ILE A 41 0.69 -2.33 -8.13
CA ILE A 41 1.83 -1.77 -7.42
C ILE A 41 2.97 -1.64 -8.40
N SER A 42 3.45 -0.43 -8.60
CA SER A 42 4.50 -0.18 -9.58
C SER A 42 5.55 0.79 -9.06
N CYS A 43 6.76 0.58 -9.54
CA CYS A 43 7.89 1.45 -9.26
C CYS A 43 8.83 1.35 -10.45
N ASN A 44 9.29 2.50 -10.95
CA ASN A 44 10.20 2.53 -12.08
C ASN A 44 11.38 3.42 -11.72
N THR A 45 12.59 2.84 -11.71
CA THR A 45 13.80 3.54 -11.39
C THR A 45 14.86 3.25 -12.47
N GLN A 46 16.01 3.92 -12.39
CA GLN A 46 17.13 3.64 -13.30
C GLN A 46 17.67 2.22 -13.14
N TYR A 47 17.37 1.54 -12.04
CA TYR A 47 17.84 0.17 -11.77
C TYR A 47 16.87 -0.90 -12.25
N GLY A 48 15.70 -0.53 -12.72
CA GLY A 48 14.70 -1.46 -13.21
C GLY A 48 13.29 -1.03 -12.83
N SER A 49 12.36 -1.95 -13.00
CA SER A 49 10.96 -1.67 -12.68
C SER A 49 10.27 -2.87 -12.05
N VAL A 50 9.26 -2.58 -11.23
CA VAL A 50 8.35 -3.56 -10.65
C VAL A 50 6.94 -3.16 -11.07
N ASN A 51 6.15 -4.14 -11.46
CA ASN A 51 4.74 -3.92 -11.81
C ASN A 51 3.99 -5.18 -11.42
N ASP A 52 3.36 -5.15 -10.26
CA ASP A 52 2.62 -6.28 -9.72
C ASP A 52 1.14 -5.97 -9.60
N ASN A 53 0.32 -7.00 -9.72
CA ASN A 53 -1.11 -6.90 -9.47
C ASN A 53 -1.50 -7.86 -8.37
N ILE A 54 -2.28 -7.36 -7.41
CA ILE A 54 -2.81 -8.14 -6.31
C ILE A 54 -4.32 -8.06 -6.39
N ARG A 55 -5.00 -9.20 -6.25
CA ARG A 55 -6.46 -9.20 -6.15
C ARG A 55 -6.85 -8.71 -4.77
N ILE A 56 -7.79 -7.76 -4.73
CA ILE A 56 -8.30 -7.17 -3.51
C ILE A 56 -9.82 -7.13 -3.56
N LYS A 57 -10.45 -6.77 -2.45
CA LYS A 57 -11.87 -6.48 -2.42
C LYS A 57 -12.03 -5.01 -2.08
N LYS A 58 -12.47 -4.22 -3.05
CA LYS A 58 -12.57 -2.77 -2.88
C LYS A 58 -14.02 -2.32 -2.91
N ASP A 59 -14.34 -1.43 -1.98
CA ASP A 59 -15.59 -0.67 -1.96
C ASP A 59 -15.23 0.80 -2.15
N GLY A 60 -15.92 1.47 -3.06
CA GLY A 60 -15.69 2.87 -3.33
C GLY A 60 -15.00 3.11 -4.66
N GLU A 61 -14.63 4.36 -4.88
CA GLU A 61 -14.04 4.78 -6.14
C GLU A 61 -12.61 4.30 -6.31
N ASP A 62 -12.10 4.36 -7.53
CA ASP A 62 -10.72 4.06 -7.83
C ASP A 62 -9.82 5.20 -7.35
N ILE A 63 -8.59 4.88 -6.98
CA ILE A 63 -7.62 5.88 -6.53
C ILE A 63 -6.21 5.43 -6.87
N GLU A 64 -5.36 6.39 -7.21
CA GLU A 64 -3.94 6.17 -7.39
C GLU A 64 -3.20 7.03 -6.38
N ILE A 65 -2.34 6.43 -5.60
CA ILE A 65 -1.66 7.11 -4.49
C ILE A 65 -0.22 6.61 -4.38
N GLY A 66 0.69 7.50 -4.02
CA GLY A 66 2.09 7.15 -3.83
C GLY A 66 2.46 7.03 -2.37
N PHE A 67 3.39 6.14 -2.07
CA PHE A 67 3.90 5.95 -0.71
C PHE A 67 5.41 5.84 -0.72
N ASN A 68 6.03 6.29 0.38
CA ASN A 68 7.39 5.94 0.68
C ASN A 68 7.40 4.45 1.03
N ASN A 69 8.14 3.67 0.25
CA ASN A 69 8.11 2.21 0.36
C ASN A 69 8.54 1.72 1.75
N ARG A 70 9.52 2.36 2.34
CA ARG A 70 10.00 1.99 3.67
C ARG A 70 8.92 2.18 4.74
N TYR A 71 8.23 3.32 4.71
CA TYR A 71 7.17 3.59 5.68
C TYR A 71 5.98 2.66 5.48
N LEU A 72 5.65 2.37 4.22
CA LEU A 72 4.59 1.41 3.92
C LEU A 72 4.94 0.03 4.48
N LEU A 73 6.16 -0.45 4.21
CA LEU A 73 6.61 -1.75 4.72
C LEU A 73 6.62 -1.80 6.24
N ASP A 74 7.09 -0.74 6.90
CA ASP A 74 7.11 -0.69 8.35
C ASP A 74 5.70 -0.85 8.92
N ALA A 75 4.72 -0.16 8.33
CA ALA A 75 3.32 -0.26 8.76
C ALA A 75 2.75 -1.66 8.51
N LEU A 76 3.00 -2.22 7.34
CA LEU A 76 2.50 -3.55 7.00
C LEU A 76 3.11 -4.64 7.88
N ARG A 77 4.39 -4.50 8.20
CA ARG A 77 5.09 -5.47 9.08
C ARG A 77 4.64 -5.36 10.52
N ALA A 78 4.19 -4.17 10.94
CA ALA A 78 3.65 -3.98 12.29
C ALA A 78 2.30 -4.66 12.47
N CYS A 79 1.55 -4.83 11.39
CA CYS A 79 0.29 -5.58 11.41
C CYS A 79 0.59 -7.06 11.61
N LYS A 80 -0.38 -7.78 12.20
CA LYS A 80 -0.22 -9.21 12.50
C LYS A 80 -1.19 -10.11 11.75
N ASP A 81 -2.26 -9.52 11.23
CA ASP A 81 -3.34 -10.29 10.64
C ASP A 81 -3.08 -10.65 9.19
N GLU A 82 -3.65 -11.74 8.75
CA GLU A 82 -3.54 -12.20 7.37
C GLU A 82 -4.19 -11.19 6.40
N LYS A 83 -5.33 -10.64 6.81
CA LYS A 83 -6.06 -9.66 6.01
C LYS A 83 -6.18 -8.33 6.74
N ILE A 84 -5.97 -7.26 6.00
CA ILE A 84 -6.08 -5.90 6.50
C ILE A 84 -7.06 -5.12 5.63
N VAL A 85 -7.59 -4.04 6.20
CA VAL A 85 -8.41 -3.08 5.46
C VAL A 85 -7.66 -1.77 5.36
N ALA A 86 -7.44 -1.32 4.14
CA ALA A 86 -6.89 -0.01 3.87
C ALA A 86 -8.04 0.95 3.62
N SER A 87 -8.04 2.08 4.32
CA SER A 87 -9.04 3.13 4.13
C SER A 87 -8.37 4.34 3.49
N LEU A 88 -8.92 4.79 2.37
CA LEU A 88 -8.36 5.88 1.58
C LEU A 88 -9.43 6.91 1.27
N SER A 89 -9.02 8.14 0.99
CA SER A 89 -9.94 9.20 0.59
C SER A 89 -9.43 9.93 -0.65
N THR A 90 -8.30 10.60 -0.57
CA THR A 90 -7.68 11.30 -1.70
C THR A 90 -6.20 10.94 -1.78
N PRO A 91 -5.54 11.21 -2.94
CA PRO A 91 -4.10 10.96 -3.06
C PRO A 91 -3.21 11.79 -2.12
N LEU A 92 -3.79 12.80 -1.45
CA LEU A 92 -3.05 13.68 -0.55
C LEU A 92 -3.30 13.39 0.92
N MET A 93 -4.19 12.44 1.23
CA MET A 93 -4.55 12.07 2.59
C MET A 93 -3.94 10.73 2.99
N SER A 94 -3.60 10.60 4.27
CA SER A 94 -3.03 9.35 4.79
C SER A 94 -3.93 8.15 4.56
N MET A 95 -3.31 7.02 4.26
CA MET A 95 -4.01 5.74 4.23
C MET A 95 -4.03 5.18 5.65
N MET A 96 -5.18 4.69 6.07
CA MET A 96 -5.35 4.04 7.36
C MET A 96 -5.36 2.54 7.17
N ILE A 97 -4.61 1.81 7.98
CA ILE A 97 -4.56 0.34 7.93
C ILE A 97 -5.08 -0.22 9.24
N GLU A 98 -6.03 -1.12 9.16
CA GLU A 98 -6.64 -1.80 10.29
C GLU A 98 -6.74 -3.29 10.01
N PRO A 99 -6.89 -4.14 11.05
CA PRO A 99 -7.18 -5.55 10.78
C PRO A 99 -8.56 -5.68 10.15
N ALA A 100 -8.72 -6.65 9.24
CA ALA A 100 -10.02 -6.89 8.60
C ALA A 100 -11.05 -7.38 9.62
N GLU A 101 -10.60 -8.16 10.60
CA GLU A 101 -11.43 -8.61 11.70
C GLU A 101 -10.84 -8.10 13.00
N LYS A 102 -11.60 -7.25 13.70
CA LYS A 102 -11.16 -6.68 14.97
C LYS A 102 -11.62 -7.51 16.15
N ASP A 103 -10.69 -7.76 17.07
CA ASP A 103 -10.98 -8.40 18.34
C ASP A 103 -10.03 -7.85 19.40
N GLU A 104 -10.00 -8.47 20.59
CA GLU A 104 -9.14 -8.01 21.68
C GLU A 104 -7.64 -8.06 21.34
N ASN A 105 -7.24 -8.97 20.47
CA ASN A 105 -5.85 -9.15 20.06
C ASN A 105 -5.49 -8.43 18.77
N SER A 106 -6.50 -8.04 18.00
CA SER A 106 -6.34 -7.40 16.69
C SER A 106 -7.17 -6.15 16.62
N ASN A 107 -6.67 -5.08 17.23
CA ASN A 107 -7.36 -3.80 17.29
C ASN A 107 -6.32 -2.67 17.26
N TYR A 108 -5.76 -2.45 16.06
CA TYR A 108 -4.75 -1.43 15.83
C TYR A 108 -5.12 -0.58 14.62
N ILE A 109 -4.56 0.60 14.58
CA ILE A 109 -4.69 1.52 13.44
C ILE A 109 -3.32 2.08 13.14
N TYR A 110 -2.86 1.91 11.90
CA TYR A 110 -1.63 2.52 11.42
C TYR A 110 -1.93 3.51 10.31
N LEU A 111 -1.24 4.62 10.32
CA LEU A 111 -1.38 5.65 9.28
C LEU A 111 -0.13 5.68 8.44
N VAL A 112 -0.31 5.70 7.12
CA VAL A 112 0.80 5.84 6.18
C VAL A 112 0.59 7.12 5.39
N LEU A 113 1.53 8.04 5.54
CA LEU A 113 1.49 9.31 4.82
C LEU A 113 1.77 9.09 3.34
N PRO A 114 1.03 9.76 2.46
CA PRO A 114 1.27 9.61 1.03
C PRO A 114 2.45 10.45 0.57
N CYS A 115 3.03 10.04 -0.55
CA CYS A 115 3.99 10.84 -1.30
C CYS A 115 3.30 11.36 -2.54
N LYS A 116 3.63 12.59 -2.93
CA LYS A 116 3.09 13.16 -4.16
C LYS A 116 3.68 12.42 -5.36
N LEU A 117 2.81 11.94 -6.26
CA LEU A 117 3.23 11.32 -7.50
C LEU A 117 3.56 12.40 -8.52
N LYS A 118 4.64 12.18 -9.27
CA LYS A 118 5.03 13.03 -10.39
C LYS A 118 4.65 12.31 -11.67
N ASP A 119 3.91 12.98 -12.50
CA ASP A 119 3.53 12.46 -13.82
C ASP A 119 3.94 13.39 -14.92
#